data_1102a091547f4b5e7c9ede824f4e96d0
#
_entry.id   1102a091547f4b5e7c9ede824f4e96d0
#
_cell.length_a   1.000
_cell.length_b   1.000
_cell.length_c   1.000
_cell.angle_alpha   90.00
_cell.angle_beta   90.00
_cell.angle_gamma   90.00
#
_symmetry.space_group_name_H-M   'P 1'
#
loop_
_entity.id
_entity.type
_entity.pdbx_description
1 polymer ?
#
loop_
_entity_poly.entity_id
_entity_poly.type
_entity_poly.pdbx_seq_one_letter_code
_entity_poly.pdbx_strand_id
1 'polypeptide(L)'
;DLLDFSGIVAATVTGLTVSFLGHWTWLVALFVFLVTGSFATKWRMEEKKALSLEEANEGLRGWRNVLANGGAVSIVAIYNYYSPGEEWIYLAAIASISVALSDTLASEIGSLDIRTRSITTLQSVPAGTNGGMSPTGTVAAFFGALIIAIIGVIFSPSESSISNINLFIFITVIGWLGCQVDSFLGA
;
A
#
# COMPACT_ATOMS: atom_id res chain seq x y z
N ASP A 1 17.07 -7.30 7.26
CA ASP A 1 16.97 -6.11 6.41
C ASP A 1 15.58 -6.08 5.73
N LEU A 2 15.04 -4.89 5.46
CA LEU A 2 13.74 -4.69 4.80
C LEU A 2 13.90 -4.16 3.38
N LEU A 3 14.99 -3.45 3.13
CA LEU A 3 15.29 -2.77 1.88
C LEU A 3 16.71 -3.15 1.43
N ASP A 4 16.92 -3.22 0.12
CA ASP A 4 18.25 -3.20 -0.46
C ASP A 4 18.84 -1.78 -0.46
N PHE A 5 20.08 -1.61 -0.90
CA PHE A 5 20.74 -0.29 -0.92
C PHE A 5 19.96 0.73 -1.77
N SER A 6 19.45 0.31 -2.92
CA SER A 6 18.65 1.18 -3.81
C SER A 6 17.33 1.58 -3.17
N GLY A 7 16.70 0.65 -2.46
CA GLY A 7 15.48 0.88 -1.69
C GLY A 7 15.70 1.83 -0.52
N ILE A 8 16.84 1.72 0.19
CA ILE A 8 17.19 2.65 1.27
C ILE A 8 17.31 4.08 0.73
N VAL A 9 18.01 4.27 -0.40
CA VAL A 9 18.14 5.60 -1.02
C VAL A 9 16.77 6.14 -1.43
N ALA A 10 15.96 5.34 -2.13
CA ALA A 10 14.63 5.74 -2.56
C ALA A 10 13.71 6.05 -1.37
N ALA A 11 13.71 5.22 -0.32
CA ALA A 11 12.92 5.43 0.89
C ALA A 11 13.35 6.70 1.63
N THR A 12 14.65 7.00 1.66
CA THR A 12 15.16 8.24 2.25
C THR A 12 14.67 9.45 1.47
N VAL A 13 14.76 9.45 0.14
CA VAL A 13 14.26 10.55 -0.71
C VAL A 13 12.75 10.71 -0.54
N THR A 14 11.98 9.63 -0.60
CA THR A 14 10.52 9.65 -0.38
C THR A 14 10.18 10.19 1.01
N GLY A 15 10.86 9.68 2.05
CA GLY A 15 10.65 10.11 3.43
C GLY A 15 10.95 11.59 3.65
N LEU A 16 12.06 12.10 3.09
CA LEU A 16 12.41 13.52 3.15
C LEU A 16 11.38 14.37 2.39
N THR A 17 10.97 13.95 1.19
CA THR A 17 9.93 14.65 0.41
C THR A 17 8.64 14.77 1.21
N VAL A 18 8.16 13.67 1.76
CA VAL A 18 6.91 13.64 2.55
C VAL A 18 7.05 14.43 3.85
N SER A 19 8.23 14.39 4.50
CA SER A 19 8.47 15.11 5.76
C SER A 19 8.51 16.63 5.59
N PHE A 20 9.21 17.10 4.54
CA PHE A 20 9.44 18.53 4.34
C PHE A 20 8.34 19.24 3.54
N LEU A 21 7.73 18.53 2.58
CA LEU A 21 6.72 19.11 1.69
C LEU A 21 5.29 18.70 2.07
N GLY A 22 5.12 17.57 2.78
CA GLY A 22 3.86 17.09 3.32
C GLY A 22 3.72 17.35 4.82
N HIS A 23 3.44 16.31 5.57
CA HIS A 23 3.30 16.39 7.02
C HIS A 23 3.95 15.16 7.70
N TRP A 24 4.55 15.35 8.88
CA TRP A 24 5.25 14.29 9.59
C TRP A 24 4.36 13.06 9.93
N THR A 25 3.04 13.26 10.10
CA THR A 25 2.10 12.16 10.36
C THR A 25 1.98 11.18 9.20
N TRP A 26 2.22 11.65 7.97
CA TRP A 26 2.24 10.78 6.78
C TRP A 26 3.43 9.82 6.79
N LEU A 27 4.55 10.23 7.43
CA LEU A 27 5.68 9.32 7.68
C LEU A 27 5.31 8.18 8.61
N VAL A 28 4.45 8.42 9.59
CA VAL A 28 3.97 7.34 10.47
C VAL A 28 3.21 6.30 9.65
N ALA A 29 2.31 6.74 8.77
CA ALA A 29 1.58 5.82 7.88
C ALA A 29 2.52 5.07 6.92
N LEU A 30 3.53 5.75 6.33
CA LEU A 30 4.55 5.10 5.49
C LEU A 30 5.41 4.11 6.28
N PHE A 31 5.74 4.42 7.52
CA PHE A 31 6.48 3.50 8.39
C PHE A 31 5.66 2.25 8.71
N VAL A 32 4.39 2.42 9.07
CA VAL A 32 3.46 1.30 9.30
C VAL A 32 3.31 0.46 8.03
N PHE A 33 3.17 1.09 6.86
CA PHE A 33 3.19 0.41 5.57
C PHE A 33 4.46 -0.42 5.38
N LEU A 34 5.63 0.18 5.57
CA LEU A 34 6.93 -0.49 5.38
C LEU A 34 7.07 -1.72 6.29
N VAL A 35 6.76 -1.57 7.57
CA VAL A 35 6.86 -2.65 8.55
C VAL A 35 5.87 -3.77 8.23
N THR A 36 4.58 -3.43 8.09
CA THR A 36 3.51 -4.42 7.84
C THR A 36 3.71 -5.14 6.51
N GLY A 37 4.02 -4.40 5.45
CA GLY A 37 4.28 -4.96 4.14
C GLY A 37 5.51 -5.87 4.12
N SER A 38 6.60 -5.49 4.83
CA SER A 38 7.79 -6.34 4.93
C SER A 38 7.55 -7.60 5.75
N PHE A 39 6.69 -7.55 6.77
CA PHE A 39 6.25 -8.75 7.47
C PHE A 39 5.47 -9.69 6.55
N ALA A 40 4.56 -9.15 5.76
CA ALA A 40 3.78 -9.94 4.79
C ALA A 40 4.66 -10.58 3.72
N THR A 41 5.66 -9.85 3.20
CA THR A 41 6.63 -10.39 2.23
C THR A 41 7.42 -11.57 2.82
N LYS A 42 7.85 -11.47 4.08
CA LYS A 42 8.59 -12.53 4.76
C LYS A 42 7.71 -13.68 5.27
N TRP A 43 6.41 -13.46 5.36
CA TRP A 43 5.49 -14.48 5.83
C TRP A 43 5.44 -15.66 4.85
N ARG A 44 5.69 -16.86 5.36
CA ARG A 44 5.74 -18.12 4.58
C ARG A 44 6.69 -18.05 3.37
N MET A 45 7.82 -17.37 3.52
CA MET A 45 8.80 -17.15 2.45
C MET A 45 9.28 -18.47 1.82
N GLU A 46 9.51 -19.53 2.63
CA GLU A 46 9.97 -20.83 2.12
C GLU A 46 8.94 -21.47 1.18
N GLU A 47 7.64 -21.28 1.45
CA GLU A 47 6.58 -21.78 0.57
C GLU A 47 6.49 -20.97 -0.73
N LYS A 48 6.65 -19.64 -0.62
CA LYS A 48 6.72 -18.76 -1.80
C LYS A 48 7.91 -19.13 -2.68
N LYS A 49 9.07 -19.41 -2.09
CA LYS A 49 10.26 -19.89 -2.81
C LYS A 49 10.00 -21.21 -3.53
N ALA A 50 9.38 -22.18 -2.84
CA ALA A 50 9.06 -23.47 -3.42
C ALA A 50 8.12 -23.37 -4.64
N LEU A 51 7.28 -22.33 -4.68
CA LEU A 51 6.33 -22.05 -5.77
C LEU A 51 6.85 -21.04 -6.80
N SER A 52 8.10 -20.55 -6.66
CA SER A 52 8.68 -19.48 -7.48
C SER A 52 7.84 -18.19 -7.50
N LEU A 53 7.22 -17.88 -6.36
CA LEU A 53 6.38 -16.70 -6.14
C LEU A 53 7.08 -15.63 -5.27
N GLU A 54 8.37 -15.81 -5.01
CA GLU A 54 9.16 -14.87 -4.23
C GLU A 54 9.44 -13.57 -5.00
N GLU A 55 9.44 -12.44 -4.30
CA GLU A 55 9.99 -11.21 -4.85
C GLU A 55 11.50 -11.35 -5.10
N ALA A 56 12.01 -10.62 -6.12
CA ALA A 56 13.44 -10.55 -6.38
C ALA A 56 14.23 -10.12 -5.14
N ASN A 57 15.52 -10.48 -5.07
CA ASN A 57 16.42 -10.14 -3.98
C ASN A 57 16.01 -10.67 -2.60
N GLU A 58 15.54 -11.92 -2.53
CA GLU A 58 15.18 -12.56 -1.25
C GLU A 58 14.15 -11.77 -0.42
N GLY A 59 13.23 -11.07 -1.10
CA GLY A 59 12.19 -10.25 -0.47
C GLY A 59 12.68 -8.88 0.04
N LEU A 60 13.88 -8.44 -0.36
CA LEU A 60 14.34 -7.08 -0.11
C LEU A 60 13.74 -6.12 -1.14
N ARG A 61 13.09 -5.07 -0.67
CA ARG A 61 12.44 -4.08 -1.54
C ARG A 61 13.46 -3.11 -2.12
N GLY A 62 13.54 -3.06 -3.45
CA GLY A 62 14.37 -2.10 -4.18
C GLY A 62 13.66 -0.77 -4.44
N TRP A 63 14.37 0.15 -5.11
CA TRP A 63 13.86 1.49 -5.42
C TRP A 63 12.55 1.49 -6.21
N ARG A 64 12.34 0.52 -7.10
CA ARG A 64 11.10 0.39 -7.89
C ARG A 64 9.89 0.18 -6.99
N ASN A 65 9.99 -0.73 -6.02
CA ASN A 65 8.92 -1.00 -5.06
C ASN A 65 8.66 0.22 -4.16
N VAL A 66 9.73 0.91 -3.75
CA VAL A 66 9.58 2.13 -2.94
C VAL A 66 8.88 3.23 -3.73
N LEU A 67 9.24 3.45 -5.00
CA LEU A 67 8.58 4.47 -5.82
C LEU A 67 7.15 4.08 -6.22
N ALA A 68 6.89 2.81 -6.51
CA ALA A 68 5.54 2.35 -6.80
C ALA A 68 4.59 2.62 -5.63
N ASN A 69 5.03 2.37 -4.41
CA ASN A 69 4.21 2.50 -3.21
C ASN A 69 4.25 3.90 -2.57
N GLY A 70 5.37 4.62 -2.68
CA GLY A 70 5.58 5.95 -2.08
C GLY A 70 5.45 7.12 -3.07
N GLY A 71 5.38 6.84 -4.37
CA GLY A 71 5.36 7.88 -5.41
C GLY A 71 4.12 8.76 -5.35
N ALA A 72 2.94 8.15 -5.19
CA ALA A 72 1.68 8.88 -5.12
C ALA A 72 1.64 9.84 -3.93
N VAL A 73 2.01 9.38 -2.73
CA VAL A 73 2.06 10.26 -1.54
C VAL A 73 3.13 11.34 -1.68
N SER A 74 4.24 11.07 -2.38
CA SER A 74 5.26 12.08 -2.66
C SER A 74 4.73 13.18 -3.59
N ILE A 75 3.95 12.83 -4.62
CA ILE A 75 3.28 13.81 -5.49
C ILE A 75 2.30 14.66 -4.70
N VAL A 76 1.51 14.05 -3.83
CA VAL A 76 0.58 14.76 -2.93
C VAL A 76 1.35 15.70 -1.99
N ALA A 77 2.51 15.28 -1.46
CA ALA A 77 3.35 16.13 -0.61
C ALA A 77 3.91 17.33 -1.37
N ILE A 78 4.37 17.14 -2.61
CA ILE A 78 4.82 18.23 -3.47
C ILE A 78 3.66 19.20 -3.74
N TYR A 79 2.47 18.69 -4.05
CA TYR A 79 1.29 19.53 -4.25
C TYR A 79 0.94 20.35 -2.99
N ASN A 80 0.98 19.70 -1.81
CA ASN A 80 0.74 20.35 -0.52
C ASN A 80 1.68 21.55 -0.28
N TYR A 81 2.92 21.47 -0.73
CA TYR A 81 3.89 22.57 -0.59
C TYR A 81 3.48 23.82 -1.40
N TYR A 82 2.91 23.62 -2.61
CA TYR A 82 2.47 24.74 -3.46
C TYR A 82 1.05 25.24 -3.16
N SER A 83 0.21 24.40 -2.58
CA SER A 83 -1.20 24.70 -2.29
C SER A 83 -1.59 24.16 -0.91
N PRO A 84 -1.02 24.71 0.18
CA PRO A 84 -1.24 24.20 1.52
C PRO A 84 -2.67 24.52 2.02
N GLY A 85 -3.18 23.68 2.92
CA GLY A 85 -4.44 23.93 3.64
C GLY A 85 -5.69 23.35 3.00
N GLU A 86 -5.59 22.65 1.88
CA GLU A 86 -6.72 21.96 1.27
C GLU A 86 -7.03 20.66 2.04
N GLU A 87 -8.23 20.51 2.57
CA GLU A 87 -8.61 19.37 3.41
C GLU A 87 -8.49 18.00 2.73
N TRP A 88 -8.74 17.96 1.42
CA TRP A 88 -8.63 16.72 0.64
C TRP A 88 -7.19 16.17 0.54
N ILE A 89 -6.16 17.02 0.75
CA ILE A 89 -4.75 16.65 0.64
C ILE A 89 -4.40 15.57 1.66
N TYR A 90 -4.85 15.74 2.91
CA TYR A 90 -4.64 14.74 3.95
C TYR A 90 -5.28 13.40 3.57
N LEU A 91 -6.55 13.43 3.15
CA LEU A 91 -7.26 12.24 2.71
C LEU A 91 -6.52 11.56 1.54
N ALA A 92 -6.09 12.32 0.52
CA ALA A 92 -5.38 11.80 -0.63
C ALA A 92 -4.05 11.13 -0.24
N ALA A 93 -3.29 11.76 0.66
CA ALA A 93 -2.01 11.23 1.14
C ALA A 93 -2.22 9.88 1.86
N ILE A 94 -3.11 9.84 2.85
CA ILE A 94 -3.34 8.62 3.64
C ILE A 94 -4.04 7.53 2.79
N ALA A 95 -4.97 7.90 1.92
CA ALA A 95 -5.62 6.95 1.02
C ALA A 95 -4.63 6.32 0.03
N SER A 96 -3.65 7.07 -0.50
CA SER A 96 -2.63 6.52 -1.39
C SER A 96 -1.76 5.46 -0.68
N ILE A 97 -1.40 5.70 0.58
CA ILE A 97 -0.67 4.72 1.40
C ILE A 97 -1.56 3.51 1.73
N SER A 98 -2.86 3.73 1.92
CA SER A 98 -3.84 2.67 2.15
C SER A 98 -3.95 1.73 0.94
N VAL A 99 -4.01 2.28 -0.27
CA VAL A 99 -3.98 1.47 -1.52
C VAL A 99 -2.69 0.65 -1.58
N ALA A 100 -1.54 1.27 -1.33
CA ALA A 100 -0.25 0.59 -1.37
C ALA A 100 -0.16 -0.59 -0.37
N LEU A 101 -0.65 -0.42 0.87
CA LEU A 101 -0.66 -1.51 1.85
C LEU A 101 -1.67 -2.59 1.48
N SER A 102 -2.86 -2.20 1.01
CA SER A 102 -3.88 -3.14 0.57
C SER A 102 -3.37 -4.04 -0.56
N ASP A 103 -2.75 -3.45 -1.57
CA ASP A 103 -2.17 -4.15 -2.70
C ASP A 103 -1.02 -5.08 -2.27
N THR A 104 -0.11 -4.57 -1.45
CA THR A 104 0.98 -5.39 -0.91
C THR A 104 0.46 -6.60 -0.13
N LEU A 105 -0.52 -6.42 0.77
CA LEU A 105 -1.06 -7.56 1.52
C LEU A 105 -1.86 -8.51 0.62
N ALA A 106 -2.58 -7.99 -0.38
CA ALA A 106 -3.30 -8.81 -1.34
C ALA A 106 -2.35 -9.72 -2.13
N SER A 107 -1.27 -9.16 -2.68
CA SER A 107 -0.28 -9.90 -3.46
C SER A 107 0.50 -10.90 -2.62
N GLU A 108 0.99 -10.48 -1.45
CA GLU A 108 1.84 -11.31 -0.60
C GLU A 108 1.11 -12.47 0.08
N ILE A 109 -0.13 -12.27 0.50
CA ILE A 109 -0.93 -13.29 1.17
C ILE A 109 -1.76 -14.07 0.15
N GLY A 110 -2.30 -13.37 -0.86
CA GLY A 110 -3.13 -13.95 -1.90
C GLY A 110 -2.37 -14.89 -2.85
N SER A 111 -1.07 -14.67 -3.05
CA SER A 111 -0.22 -15.51 -3.89
C SER A 111 -0.13 -16.98 -3.44
N LEU A 112 -0.48 -17.28 -2.19
CA LEU A 112 -0.50 -18.63 -1.65
C LEU A 112 -1.89 -19.31 -1.75
N ASP A 113 -2.90 -18.62 -2.29
CA ASP A 113 -4.25 -19.18 -2.41
C ASP A 113 -4.48 -19.78 -3.82
N ILE A 114 -4.68 -21.07 -3.87
CA ILE A 114 -4.94 -21.80 -5.11
C ILE A 114 -6.28 -21.45 -5.79
N ARG A 115 -7.18 -20.72 -5.10
CA ARG A 115 -8.49 -20.30 -5.61
C ARG A 115 -8.44 -19.00 -6.39
N THR A 116 -7.29 -18.70 -6.99
CA THR A 116 -7.08 -17.47 -7.74
C THR A 116 -7.86 -17.47 -9.06
N ARG A 117 -8.53 -16.36 -9.33
CA ARG A 117 -9.27 -16.11 -10.58
C ARG A 117 -8.86 -14.80 -11.19
N SER A 118 -8.79 -14.73 -12.52
CA SER A 118 -8.59 -13.46 -13.22
C SER A 118 -9.76 -12.51 -12.94
N ILE A 119 -9.44 -11.25 -12.59
CA ILE A 119 -10.47 -10.22 -12.33
C ILE A 119 -11.30 -9.90 -13.60
N THR A 120 -10.70 -10.02 -14.78
CA THR A 120 -11.35 -9.67 -16.05
C THR A 120 -12.17 -10.83 -16.62
N THR A 121 -11.68 -12.05 -16.55
CA THR A 121 -12.35 -13.22 -17.18
C THR A 121 -13.06 -14.13 -16.19
N LEU A 122 -12.82 -13.97 -14.88
CA LEU A 122 -13.31 -14.82 -13.79
C LEU A 122 -12.89 -16.30 -13.89
N GLN A 123 -12.01 -16.62 -14.85
CA GLN A 123 -11.46 -17.96 -15.01
C GLN A 123 -10.40 -18.24 -13.96
N SER A 124 -10.25 -19.50 -13.58
CA SER A 124 -9.17 -19.92 -12.68
C SER A 124 -7.82 -19.74 -13.37
N VAL A 125 -6.89 -19.08 -12.67
CA VAL A 125 -5.52 -18.81 -13.12
C VAL A 125 -4.54 -19.27 -12.05
N PRO A 126 -3.26 -19.53 -12.39
CA PRO A 126 -2.24 -19.83 -11.41
C PRO A 126 -2.13 -18.71 -10.36
N ALA A 127 -1.81 -19.07 -9.12
CA ALA A 127 -1.50 -18.12 -8.07
C ALA A 127 -0.30 -17.23 -8.49
N GLY A 128 -0.32 -15.96 -8.14
CA GLY A 128 0.72 -14.99 -8.55
C GLY A 128 0.58 -14.43 -9.98
N THR A 129 -0.46 -14.82 -10.74
CA THR A 129 -0.75 -14.23 -12.06
C THR A 129 -1.19 -12.77 -11.91
N ASN A 130 -0.65 -11.86 -12.74
CA ASN A 130 -1.08 -10.46 -12.79
C ASN A 130 -2.60 -10.38 -13.06
N GLY A 131 -3.30 -9.53 -12.32
CA GLY A 131 -4.75 -9.44 -12.38
C GLY A 131 -5.49 -10.64 -11.77
N GLY A 132 -4.76 -11.53 -11.09
CA GLY A 132 -5.34 -12.65 -10.34
C GLY A 132 -5.83 -12.19 -8.97
N MET A 133 -7.10 -12.43 -8.66
CA MET A 133 -7.70 -12.21 -7.34
C MET A 133 -7.96 -13.51 -6.63
N SER A 134 -7.68 -13.56 -5.34
CA SER A 134 -8.03 -14.67 -4.47
C SER A 134 -8.87 -14.20 -3.27
N PRO A 135 -9.72 -15.07 -2.69
CA PRO A 135 -10.48 -14.73 -1.49
C PRO A 135 -9.60 -14.27 -0.32
N THR A 136 -8.47 -14.96 -0.09
CA THR A 136 -7.53 -14.59 0.98
C THR A 136 -6.84 -13.26 0.69
N GLY A 137 -6.44 -13.01 -0.56
CA GLY A 137 -5.85 -11.74 -0.98
C GLY A 137 -6.84 -10.57 -0.82
N THR A 138 -8.09 -10.76 -1.22
CA THR A 138 -9.14 -9.73 -1.07
C THR A 138 -9.41 -9.37 0.40
N VAL A 139 -9.42 -10.38 1.29
CA VAL A 139 -9.56 -10.16 2.73
C VAL A 139 -8.31 -9.48 3.30
N ALA A 140 -7.12 -9.90 2.88
CA ALA A 140 -5.86 -9.28 3.31
C ALA A 140 -5.77 -7.81 2.88
N ALA A 141 -6.20 -7.48 1.64
CA ALA A 141 -6.32 -6.10 1.16
C ALA A 141 -7.21 -5.26 2.07
N PHE A 142 -8.37 -5.79 2.47
CA PHE A 142 -9.28 -5.09 3.37
C PHE A 142 -8.63 -4.78 4.72
N PHE A 143 -7.90 -5.73 5.31
CA PHE A 143 -7.14 -5.49 6.54
C PHE A 143 -6.01 -4.48 6.35
N GLY A 144 -5.33 -4.48 5.20
CA GLY A 144 -4.35 -3.44 4.86
C GLY A 144 -4.95 -2.04 4.87
N ALA A 145 -6.13 -1.90 4.25
CA ALA A 145 -6.87 -0.64 4.27
C ALA A 145 -7.27 -0.21 5.68
N LEU A 146 -7.78 -1.14 6.50
CA LEU A 146 -8.17 -0.87 7.90
C LEU A 146 -7.00 -0.37 8.75
N ILE A 147 -5.82 -0.99 8.63
CA ILE A 147 -4.62 -0.59 9.40
C ILE A 147 -4.28 0.87 9.11
N ILE A 148 -4.23 1.26 7.83
CA ILE A 148 -3.91 2.65 7.47
C ILE A 148 -5.05 3.61 7.81
N ALA A 149 -6.31 3.18 7.71
CA ALA A 149 -7.45 3.99 8.11
C ALA A 149 -7.43 4.33 9.61
N ILE A 150 -7.06 3.37 10.46
CA ILE A 150 -6.87 3.60 11.91
C ILE A 150 -5.78 4.66 12.14
N ILE A 151 -4.62 4.52 11.50
CA ILE A 151 -3.53 5.50 11.58
C ILE A 151 -3.99 6.86 11.08
N GLY A 152 -4.71 6.90 9.95
CA GLY A 152 -5.27 8.13 9.38
C GLY A 152 -6.22 8.87 10.34
N VAL A 153 -7.04 8.15 11.09
CA VAL A 153 -7.93 8.76 12.09
C VAL A 153 -7.16 9.22 13.33
N ILE A 154 -6.23 8.41 13.83
CA ILE A 154 -5.43 8.77 15.04
C ILE A 154 -4.64 10.07 14.82
N PHE A 155 -4.10 10.26 13.63
CA PHE A 155 -3.28 11.42 13.28
C PHE A 155 -4.00 12.45 12.39
N SER A 156 -5.34 12.39 12.36
CA SER A 156 -6.14 13.36 11.63
C SER A 156 -5.92 14.78 12.16
N PRO A 157 -5.82 15.79 11.28
CA PRO A 157 -5.79 17.19 11.73
C PRO A 157 -7.03 17.54 12.54
N SER A 158 -6.85 18.23 13.67
CA SER A 158 -7.94 18.62 14.58
C SER A 158 -8.94 19.59 13.96
N GLU A 159 -8.54 20.29 12.91
CA GLU A 159 -9.35 21.30 12.20
C GLU A 159 -10.07 20.72 10.96
N SER A 160 -9.98 19.41 10.73
CA SER A 160 -10.65 18.77 9.59
C SER A 160 -12.17 18.86 9.72
N SER A 161 -12.84 19.30 8.66
CA SER A 161 -14.32 19.27 8.57
C SER A 161 -14.87 17.85 8.35
N ILE A 162 -14.01 16.91 7.93
CA ILE A 162 -14.37 15.50 7.73
C ILE A 162 -14.41 14.80 9.10
N SER A 163 -15.56 14.27 9.48
CA SER A 163 -15.68 13.51 10.72
C SER A 163 -14.78 12.27 10.70
N ASN A 164 -14.24 11.88 11.86
CA ASN A 164 -13.36 10.72 11.99
C ASN A 164 -13.97 9.43 11.42
N ILE A 165 -15.28 9.24 11.56
CA ILE A 165 -15.97 8.08 11.00
C ILE A 165 -15.99 8.10 9.46
N ASN A 166 -16.24 9.26 8.87
CA ASN A 166 -16.23 9.41 7.42
C ASN A 166 -14.81 9.25 6.87
N LEU A 167 -13.83 9.84 7.54
CA LEU A 167 -12.41 9.69 7.18
C LEU A 167 -11.99 8.21 7.21
N PHE A 168 -12.35 7.49 8.28
CA PHE A 168 -12.10 6.05 8.41
C PHE A 168 -12.72 5.26 7.24
N ILE A 169 -14.01 5.52 6.95
CA ILE A 169 -14.73 4.85 5.87
C ILE A 169 -14.08 5.15 4.52
N PHE A 170 -13.79 6.43 4.23
CA PHE A 170 -13.19 6.83 2.95
C PHE A 170 -11.82 6.18 2.72
N ILE A 171 -10.93 6.23 3.72
CA ILE A 171 -9.59 5.62 3.60
C ILE A 171 -9.70 4.11 3.41
N THR A 172 -10.60 3.44 4.16
CA THR A 172 -10.81 2.00 4.03
C THR A 172 -11.35 1.62 2.66
N VAL A 173 -12.39 2.31 2.20
CA VAL A 173 -13.03 2.02 0.90
C VAL A 173 -12.08 2.31 -0.25
N ILE A 174 -11.42 3.47 -0.25
CA ILE A 174 -10.48 3.85 -1.30
C ILE A 174 -9.28 2.88 -1.32
N GLY A 175 -8.72 2.53 -0.16
CA GLY A 175 -7.62 1.59 -0.06
C GLY A 175 -7.97 0.22 -0.64
N TRP A 176 -9.10 -0.32 -0.22
CA TRP A 176 -9.56 -1.64 -0.66
C TRP A 176 -9.95 -1.67 -2.14
N LEU A 177 -10.73 -0.68 -2.61
CA LEU A 177 -11.12 -0.60 -4.03
C LEU A 177 -9.94 -0.24 -4.94
N GLY A 178 -9.01 0.61 -4.48
CA GLY A 178 -7.81 0.95 -5.24
C GLY A 178 -6.96 -0.27 -5.58
N CYS A 179 -6.80 -1.20 -4.63
CA CYS A 179 -6.15 -2.50 -4.89
C CYS A 179 -6.88 -3.31 -5.99
N GLN A 180 -8.23 -3.28 -6.03
CA GLN A 180 -8.98 -3.97 -7.09
C GLN A 180 -8.77 -3.30 -8.46
N VAL A 181 -8.70 -1.95 -8.49
CA VAL A 181 -8.40 -1.20 -9.71
C VAL A 181 -7.01 -1.53 -10.22
N ASP A 182 -6.00 -1.61 -9.33
CA ASP A 182 -4.65 -2.01 -9.68
C ASP A 182 -4.64 -3.42 -10.32
N SER A 183 -5.29 -4.39 -9.69
CA SER A 183 -5.44 -5.75 -10.22
C SER A 183 -6.13 -5.77 -11.59
N PHE A 184 -7.10 -4.87 -11.82
CA PHE A 184 -7.79 -4.76 -13.11
C PHE A 184 -6.88 -4.18 -14.19
N LEU A 185 -6.06 -3.20 -13.86
CA LEU A 185 -5.11 -2.59 -14.80
C LEU A 185 -3.93 -3.49 -15.13
N GLY A 186 -3.58 -4.41 -14.22
CA GLY A 186 -2.53 -5.41 -14.41
C GLY A 186 -2.97 -6.66 -15.19
N ALA A 187 -4.28 -6.82 -15.46
CA ALA A 187 -4.87 -7.98 -16.15
C ALA A 187 -4.89 -7.77 -17.65
#